data_e4aca03f74a6ced9bbfa8b2b57583220
#
_entry.id   e4aca03f74a6ced9bbfa8b2b57583220
#
_cell.length_a   1.000
_cell.length_b   1.000
_cell.length_c   1.000
_cell.angle_alpha   90.00
_cell.angle_beta   90.00
_cell.angle_gamma   90.00
#
_symmetry.space_group_name_H-M   'P 1'
#
loop_
_entity.id
_entity.type
_entity.pdbx_description
1 polymer ?
#
loop_
_entity_poly.entity_id
_entity_poly.type
_entity_poly.pdbx_seq_one_letter_code
_entity_poly.pdbx_strand_id
1 'polypeptide(L)'
;MRLARGPALLAAGFVLLASPAHAQKRRVIGMSQCNLGEPWRQQMNADVRKAAAAHPGLEVIFKDAQNDSLVQRSHVEELVSQKVDLIVISPREAAALTRPVAQAYEVGVPVIVLDRAVLGDKFTCFIGADNRQIGRAAGEWIRKTLAGNGRVVELKGLMTSTPGQDRHTGFREGLDAAHHPGLDVVFEADMQWLEPNARREMESALARFPRIDLVYAHNDPGAHGAYLAARAAGREKEMRFVGIDALAHEGLRYVRQGVIDATFEYPTGGAEAVAVALRIFAGEKVEKKIVLGSRLYTKENVDKGGEAVPAGR
;
A
#
# COMPACT_ATOMS: atom_id res chain seq x y z
N MET A 1 -17.90 87.40 -37.81
CA MET A 1 -16.97 86.27 -37.94
C MET A 1 -16.67 85.74 -36.57
N ARG A 2 -17.32 84.65 -36.16
CA ARG A 2 -17.09 83.99 -34.86
C ARG A 2 -16.56 82.58 -35.15
N LEU A 3 -15.33 82.32 -34.78
CA LEU A 3 -14.66 81.01 -34.85
C LEU A 3 -15.14 80.15 -33.67
N ALA A 4 -15.75 79.02 -34.01
CA ALA A 4 -16.11 77.98 -33.04
C ALA A 4 -14.89 77.10 -32.74
N ARG A 5 -14.54 76.96 -31.43
CA ARG A 5 -13.53 75.97 -30.94
C ARG A 5 -14.27 74.68 -30.55
N GLY A 6 -13.97 73.58 -31.23
CA GLY A 6 -14.45 72.25 -30.87
C GLY A 6 -13.61 71.67 -29.72
N PRO A 7 -14.17 70.79 -28.87
CA PRO A 7 -13.46 70.19 -27.79
C PRO A 7 -12.56 68.99 -28.28
N ALA A 8 -11.33 68.97 -27.81
CA ALA A 8 -10.43 67.88 -28.01
C ALA A 8 -10.78 66.71 -27.07
N LEU A 9 -11.17 65.54 -27.59
CA LEU A 9 -11.30 64.30 -26.83
C LEU A 9 -9.88 63.74 -26.54
N LEU A 10 -9.52 63.69 -25.26
CA LEU A 10 -8.38 62.92 -24.77
C LEU A 10 -8.80 61.44 -24.65
N ALA A 11 -8.32 60.60 -25.53
CA ALA A 11 -8.42 59.14 -25.40
C ALA A 11 -7.39 58.64 -24.36
N ALA A 12 -7.86 58.28 -23.15
CA ALA A 12 -7.05 57.63 -22.13
C ALA A 12 -6.84 56.17 -22.55
N GLY A 13 -5.64 55.85 -23.06
CA GLY A 13 -5.23 54.50 -23.34
C GLY A 13 -5.04 53.69 -22.05
N PHE A 14 -5.92 52.75 -21.79
CA PHE A 14 -5.78 51.77 -20.69
C PHE A 14 -4.71 50.73 -21.13
N VAL A 15 -3.48 50.86 -20.64
CA VAL A 15 -2.44 49.84 -20.78
C VAL A 15 -2.75 48.74 -19.78
N LEU A 16 -3.36 47.62 -20.25
CA LEU A 16 -3.47 46.39 -19.50
C LEU A 16 -2.06 45.82 -19.31
N LEU A 17 -1.46 46.05 -18.15
CA LEU A 17 -0.27 45.36 -17.69
C LEU A 17 -0.66 43.87 -17.47
N ALA A 18 -0.42 43.03 -18.47
CA ALA A 18 -0.47 41.59 -18.33
C ALA A 18 0.61 41.20 -17.30
N SER A 19 0.19 40.84 -16.09
CA SER A 19 1.10 40.20 -15.11
C SER A 19 1.72 38.98 -15.75
N PRO A 20 3.05 38.83 -15.71
CA PRO A 20 3.67 37.62 -16.22
C PRO A 20 3.08 36.44 -15.44
N ALA A 21 2.39 35.55 -16.14
CA ALA A 21 2.00 34.27 -15.58
C ALA A 21 3.30 33.63 -15.07
N HIS A 22 3.45 33.50 -13.77
CA HIS A 22 4.55 32.75 -13.20
C HIS A 22 4.47 31.34 -13.79
N ALA A 23 5.37 31.00 -14.72
CA ALA A 23 5.50 29.64 -15.22
C ALA A 23 5.69 28.75 -14.00
N GLN A 24 4.66 27.99 -13.65
CA GLN A 24 4.72 27.09 -12.51
C GLN A 24 5.92 26.16 -12.71
N LYS A 25 6.88 26.21 -11.80
CA LYS A 25 8.11 25.41 -11.91
C LYS A 25 7.71 23.94 -12.02
N ARG A 26 8.07 23.30 -13.14
CA ARG A 26 7.84 21.87 -13.35
C ARG A 26 8.56 21.07 -12.27
N ARG A 27 7.86 20.15 -11.61
CA ARG A 27 8.38 19.27 -10.58
C ARG A 27 8.29 17.83 -11.04
N VAL A 28 9.32 17.06 -10.73
CA VAL A 28 9.43 15.66 -11.13
C VAL A 28 9.52 14.76 -9.89
N ILE A 29 8.58 13.84 -9.75
CA ILE A 29 8.64 12.75 -8.77
C ILE A 29 9.14 11.49 -9.47
N GLY A 30 10.19 10.86 -8.94
CA GLY A 30 10.58 9.51 -9.34
C GLY A 30 9.91 8.48 -8.46
N MET A 31 9.04 7.63 -9.01
CA MET A 31 8.37 6.54 -8.28
C MET A 31 9.02 5.20 -8.60
N SER A 32 9.70 4.59 -7.60
CA SER A 32 10.29 3.25 -7.71
C SER A 32 9.40 2.22 -7.02
N GLN A 33 8.70 1.42 -7.81
CA GLN A 33 7.86 0.32 -7.36
C GLN A 33 8.64 -0.98 -7.35
N CYS A 34 8.43 -1.84 -6.33
CA CYS A 34 9.14 -3.12 -6.24
C CYS A 34 8.71 -4.13 -7.29
N ASN A 35 7.44 -4.13 -7.70
CA ASN A 35 6.89 -4.92 -8.82
C ASN A 35 5.50 -4.41 -9.19
N LEU A 36 4.97 -4.90 -10.31
CA LEU A 36 3.61 -4.65 -10.79
C LEU A 36 2.80 -5.95 -10.98
N GLY A 37 3.27 -7.07 -10.45
CA GLY A 37 2.58 -8.36 -10.51
C GLY A 37 1.40 -8.47 -9.54
N GLU A 38 1.28 -7.57 -8.58
CA GLU A 38 0.22 -7.53 -7.58
C GLU A 38 -0.80 -6.43 -7.95
N PRO A 39 -2.12 -6.71 -8.01
CA PRO A 39 -3.15 -5.70 -8.29
C PRO A 39 -3.11 -4.50 -7.35
N TRP A 40 -2.78 -4.73 -6.08
CA TRP A 40 -2.63 -3.66 -5.10
C TRP A 40 -1.52 -2.66 -5.47
N ARG A 41 -0.41 -3.14 -6.05
CA ARG A 41 0.68 -2.29 -6.53
C ARG A 41 0.32 -1.49 -7.76
N GLN A 42 -0.45 -2.09 -8.65
CA GLN A 42 -1.01 -1.39 -9.82
C GLN A 42 -1.96 -0.28 -9.35
N GLN A 43 -2.80 -0.55 -8.34
CA GLN A 43 -3.68 0.46 -7.75
C GLN A 43 -2.88 1.61 -7.11
N MET A 44 -1.81 1.33 -6.37
CA MET A 44 -0.92 2.37 -5.82
C MET A 44 -0.39 3.31 -6.91
N ASN A 45 0.12 2.75 -8.01
CA ASN A 45 0.59 3.55 -9.14
C ASN A 45 -0.56 4.34 -9.80
N ALA A 46 -1.76 3.77 -9.88
CA ALA A 46 -2.93 4.45 -10.41
C ALA A 46 -3.35 5.64 -9.52
N ASP A 47 -3.31 5.46 -8.18
CA ASP A 47 -3.64 6.51 -7.22
C ASP A 47 -2.62 7.65 -7.28
N VAL A 48 -1.32 7.35 -7.34
CA VAL A 48 -0.25 8.36 -7.54
C VAL A 48 -0.48 9.11 -8.86
N ARG A 49 -0.74 8.40 -9.95
CA ARG A 49 -0.98 9.02 -11.27
C ARG A 49 -2.20 9.92 -11.26
N LYS A 50 -3.30 9.44 -10.66
CA LYS A 50 -4.56 10.21 -10.54
C LYS A 50 -4.35 11.47 -9.71
N ALA A 51 -3.68 11.35 -8.57
CA ALA A 51 -3.41 12.50 -7.71
C ALA A 51 -2.48 13.51 -8.40
N ALA A 52 -1.40 13.07 -9.05
CA ALA A 52 -0.48 13.93 -9.76
C ALA A 52 -1.13 14.67 -10.93
N ALA A 53 -2.03 14.02 -11.68
CA ALA A 53 -2.73 14.60 -12.82
C ALA A 53 -3.63 15.81 -12.43
N ALA A 54 -4.01 15.94 -11.15
CA ALA A 54 -4.74 17.12 -10.65
C ALA A 54 -3.86 18.37 -10.50
N HIS A 55 -2.53 18.25 -10.65
CA HIS A 55 -1.57 19.32 -10.42
C HIS A 55 -0.76 19.61 -11.69
N PRO A 56 -1.17 20.62 -12.50
CA PRO A 56 -0.42 21.04 -13.69
C PRO A 56 1.05 21.38 -13.33
N GLY A 57 2.01 20.81 -14.06
CA GLY A 57 3.44 20.98 -13.79
C GLY A 57 4.06 19.92 -12.87
N LEU A 58 3.28 18.96 -12.36
CA LEU A 58 3.78 17.79 -11.66
C LEU A 58 3.88 16.60 -12.63
N GLU A 59 5.10 16.06 -12.78
CA GLU A 59 5.36 14.86 -13.55
C GLU A 59 5.76 13.71 -12.63
N VAL A 60 5.36 12.48 -12.98
CA VAL A 60 5.81 11.27 -12.25
C VAL A 60 6.44 10.28 -13.21
N ILE A 61 7.69 9.92 -12.95
CA ILE A 61 8.42 8.87 -13.65
C ILE A 61 8.24 7.57 -12.86
N PHE A 62 7.56 6.59 -13.45
CA PHE A 62 7.36 5.28 -12.84
C PHE A 62 8.43 4.29 -13.28
N LYS A 63 9.01 3.56 -12.31
CA LYS A 63 9.98 2.48 -12.54
C LYS A 63 9.50 1.21 -11.83
N ASP A 64 9.56 0.09 -12.54
CA ASP A 64 9.20 -1.24 -12.03
C ASP A 64 10.46 -2.08 -11.82
N ALA A 65 10.74 -2.47 -10.59
CA ALA A 65 11.91 -3.27 -10.26
C ALA A 65 11.74 -4.78 -10.50
N GLN A 66 10.56 -5.22 -10.95
CA GLN A 66 10.28 -6.61 -11.34
C GLN A 66 10.68 -7.63 -10.25
N ASN A 67 10.48 -7.31 -8.99
CA ASN A 67 10.90 -8.11 -7.84
C ASN A 67 12.42 -8.31 -7.70
N ASP A 68 13.23 -7.38 -8.20
CA ASP A 68 14.69 -7.41 -8.04
C ASP A 68 15.17 -6.20 -7.23
N SER A 69 15.79 -6.46 -6.07
CA SER A 69 16.33 -5.40 -5.20
C SER A 69 17.54 -4.69 -5.79
N LEU A 70 18.32 -5.33 -6.68
CA LEU A 70 19.45 -4.69 -7.38
C LEU A 70 18.94 -3.73 -8.45
N VAL A 71 17.92 -4.14 -9.20
CA VAL A 71 17.25 -3.26 -10.17
C VAL A 71 16.64 -2.08 -9.43
N GLN A 72 15.99 -2.30 -8.28
CA GLN A 72 15.40 -1.21 -7.50
C GLN A 72 16.45 -0.23 -6.95
N ARG A 73 17.61 -0.74 -6.53
CA ARG A 73 18.75 0.10 -6.17
C ARG A 73 19.20 0.98 -7.35
N SER A 74 19.37 0.39 -8.54
CA SER A 74 19.73 1.13 -9.75
C SER A 74 18.71 2.22 -10.09
N HIS A 75 17.41 1.97 -9.85
CA HIS A 75 16.37 2.98 -10.01
C HIS A 75 16.61 4.20 -9.11
N VAL A 76 16.97 4.01 -7.84
CA VAL A 76 17.26 5.13 -6.93
C VAL A 76 18.47 5.92 -7.42
N GLU A 77 19.55 5.24 -7.80
CA GLU A 77 20.79 5.86 -8.31
C GLU A 77 20.52 6.66 -9.61
N GLU A 78 19.72 6.10 -10.51
CA GLU A 78 19.33 6.76 -11.75
C GLU A 78 18.44 7.98 -11.52
N LEU A 79 17.44 7.90 -10.64
CA LEU A 79 16.56 9.02 -10.30
C LEU A 79 17.35 10.18 -9.67
N VAL A 80 18.31 9.88 -8.79
CA VAL A 80 19.25 10.89 -8.25
C VAL A 80 20.06 11.53 -9.36
N SER A 81 20.61 10.73 -10.28
CA SER A 81 21.40 11.23 -11.44
C SER A 81 20.56 12.10 -12.39
N GLN A 82 19.29 11.75 -12.58
CA GLN A 82 18.32 12.53 -13.37
C GLN A 82 17.87 13.81 -12.65
N LYS A 83 18.29 14.02 -11.40
CA LYS A 83 17.96 15.20 -10.57
C LYS A 83 16.45 15.40 -10.42
N VAL A 84 15.71 14.30 -10.16
CA VAL A 84 14.30 14.42 -9.81
C VAL A 84 14.14 15.26 -8.54
N ASP A 85 13.02 15.98 -8.40
CA ASP A 85 12.77 16.85 -7.26
C ASP A 85 12.44 16.05 -5.98
N LEU A 86 11.96 14.81 -6.10
CA LEU A 86 11.60 13.93 -5.00
C LEU A 86 11.54 12.47 -5.46
N ILE A 87 11.92 11.54 -4.59
CA ILE A 87 11.74 10.10 -4.81
C ILE A 87 10.64 9.56 -3.91
N VAL A 88 9.69 8.82 -4.50
CA VAL A 88 8.78 7.91 -3.78
C VAL A 88 9.25 6.49 -4.02
N ILE A 89 9.43 5.71 -2.98
CA ILE A 89 9.87 4.32 -3.10
C ILE A 89 9.02 3.39 -2.22
N SER A 90 8.52 2.29 -2.82
CA SER A 90 8.02 1.14 -2.07
C SER A 90 9.05 0.03 -2.14
N PRO A 91 9.91 -0.13 -1.09
CA PRO A 91 11.05 -1.04 -1.16
C PRO A 91 10.62 -2.50 -1.27
N ARG A 92 11.33 -3.29 -2.09
CA ARG A 92 11.11 -4.74 -2.10
C ARG A 92 11.51 -5.37 -0.78
N GLU A 93 12.71 -5.06 -0.31
CA GLU A 93 13.29 -5.60 0.93
C GLU A 93 13.88 -4.46 1.76
N ALA A 94 13.63 -4.50 3.07
CA ALA A 94 14.05 -3.42 3.96
C ALA A 94 15.57 -3.21 3.98
N ALA A 95 16.34 -4.29 4.21
CA ALA A 95 17.80 -4.20 4.35
C ALA A 95 18.50 -3.77 3.06
N ALA A 96 18.10 -4.36 1.92
CA ALA A 96 18.75 -4.10 0.62
C ALA A 96 18.58 -2.64 0.15
N LEU A 97 17.44 -2.02 0.47
CA LEU A 97 17.10 -0.66 0.02
C LEU A 97 17.42 0.44 1.06
N THR A 98 17.85 0.07 2.28
CA THR A 98 18.19 1.05 3.32
C THR A 98 19.30 2.00 2.88
N ARG A 99 20.43 1.45 2.39
CA ARG A 99 21.58 2.27 1.98
C ARG A 99 21.28 3.14 0.75
N PRO A 100 20.67 2.64 -0.34
CA PRO A 100 20.31 3.49 -1.48
C PRO A 100 19.38 4.65 -1.10
N VAL A 101 18.36 4.39 -0.26
CA VAL A 101 17.44 5.43 0.25
C VAL A 101 18.19 6.47 1.08
N ALA A 102 19.06 6.03 2.00
CA ALA A 102 19.87 6.93 2.81
C ALA A 102 20.80 7.81 1.97
N GLN A 103 21.45 7.23 0.96
CA GLN A 103 22.33 7.97 0.04
C GLN A 103 21.57 9.06 -0.74
N ALA A 104 20.38 8.74 -1.28
CA ALA A 104 19.55 9.74 -1.97
C ALA A 104 19.15 10.88 -1.02
N TYR A 105 18.76 10.57 0.20
CA TYR A 105 18.42 11.55 1.22
C TYR A 105 19.63 12.43 1.62
N GLU A 106 20.79 11.84 1.81
CA GLU A 106 22.03 12.54 2.20
C GLU A 106 22.56 13.50 1.15
N VAL A 107 22.31 13.22 -0.14
CA VAL A 107 22.66 14.17 -1.21
C VAL A 107 21.58 15.24 -1.46
N GLY A 108 20.56 15.30 -0.56
CA GLY A 108 19.55 16.35 -0.54
C GLY A 108 18.31 16.09 -1.40
N VAL A 109 18.13 14.88 -1.94
CA VAL A 109 16.88 14.51 -2.61
C VAL A 109 15.88 14.05 -1.56
N PRO A 110 14.71 14.72 -1.38
CA PRO A 110 13.68 14.24 -0.48
C PRO A 110 13.20 12.83 -0.88
N VAL A 111 13.03 11.93 0.10
CA VAL A 111 12.57 10.57 -0.12
C VAL A 111 11.32 10.29 0.72
N ILE A 112 10.23 9.93 0.06
CA ILE A 112 9.04 9.36 0.70
C ILE A 112 9.13 7.84 0.57
N VAL A 113 9.19 7.17 1.72
CA VAL A 113 9.14 5.70 1.81
C VAL A 113 7.67 5.31 1.99
N LEU A 114 7.13 4.56 1.03
CA LEU A 114 5.70 4.25 0.93
C LEU A 114 5.46 2.75 1.15
N ASP A 115 4.48 2.40 1.98
CA ASP A 115 4.05 1.02 2.28
C ASP A 115 5.09 0.20 3.07
N ARG A 116 6.17 -0.20 2.44
CA ARG A 116 7.24 -0.97 3.06
C ARG A 116 8.31 -0.04 3.61
N ALA A 117 8.76 -0.26 4.84
CA ALA A 117 9.82 0.55 5.43
C ALA A 117 11.22 0.08 5.01
N VAL A 118 12.20 0.96 5.16
CA VAL A 118 13.62 0.66 5.23
C VAL A 118 14.08 0.65 6.69
N LEU A 119 15.30 0.20 6.95
CA LEU A 119 15.90 0.25 8.28
C LEU A 119 16.45 1.66 8.55
N GLY A 120 16.32 2.14 9.80
CA GLY A 120 16.78 3.47 10.19
C GLY A 120 15.82 4.59 9.78
N ASP A 121 16.31 5.81 9.71
CA ASP A 121 15.50 7.04 9.62
C ASP A 121 15.98 8.04 8.55
N LYS A 122 16.93 7.67 7.71
CA LYS A 122 17.47 8.56 6.66
C LYS A 122 16.54 8.58 5.43
N PHE A 123 15.38 9.20 5.60
CA PHE A 123 14.39 9.54 4.58
C PHE A 123 13.55 10.73 5.06
N THR A 124 12.76 11.34 4.21
CA THR A 124 11.94 12.50 4.57
C THR A 124 10.69 12.10 5.36
N CYS A 125 9.88 11.21 4.82
CA CYS A 125 8.62 10.77 5.39
C CYS A 125 8.37 9.29 5.07
N PHE A 126 7.81 8.54 6.02
CA PHE A 126 7.22 7.21 5.79
C PHE A 126 5.70 7.34 5.76
N ILE A 127 5.05 6.69 4.79
CA ILE A 127 3.59 6.62 4.68
C ILE A 127 3.16 5.16 4.55
N GLY A 128 2.27 4.69 5.41
CA GLY A 128 1.72 3.33 5.36
C GLY A 128 0.74 3.11 6.50
N ALA A 129 0.04 1.97 6.52
CA ALA A 129 -0.79 1.59 7.66
C ALA A 129 0.02 0.77 8.68
N ASP A 130 -0.57 0.54 9.86
CA ASP A 130 0.04 -0.28 10.91
C ASP A 130 -0.19 -1.76 10.64
N ASN A 131 0.76 -2.39 9.96
CA ASN A 131 0.70 -3.81 9.60
C ASN A 131 0.63 -4.74 10.81
N ARG A 132 1.29 -4.39 11.93
CA ARG A 132 1.24 -5.19 13.15
C ARG A 132 -0.15 -5.16 13.78
N GLN A 133 -0.78 -3.98 13.79
CA GLN A 133 -2.15 -3.81 14.29
C GLN A 133 -3.17 -4.51 13.39
N ILE A 134 -3.00 -4.44 12.07
CA ILE A 134 -3.85 -5.17 11.11
C ILE A 134 -3.72 -6.68 11.34
N GLY A 135 -2.50 -7.19 11.43
CA GLY A 135 -2.26 -8.60 11.77
C GLY A 135 -2.88 -9.03 13.09
N ARG A 136 -2.75 -8.19 14.14
CA ARG A 136 -3.38 -8.43 15.44
C ARG A 136 -4.91 -8.49 15.34
N ALA A 137 -5.52 -7.53 14.65
CA ALA A 137 -6.96 -7.51 14.44
C ALA A 137 -7.43 -8.75 13.65
N ALA A 138 -6.65 -9.22 12.67
CA ALA A 138 -6.93 -10.47 11.96
C ALA A 138 -6.86 -11.68 12.91
N GLY A 139 -5.83 -11.80 13.73
CA GLY A 139 -5.70 -12.86 14.73
C GLY A 139 -6.86 -12.87 15.74
N GLU A 140 -7.25 -11.71 16.26
CA GLU A 140 -8.40 -11.55 17.17
C GLU A 140 -9.72 -11.96 16.50
N TRP A 141 -9.94 -11.55 15.25
CA TRP A 141 -11.12 -11.93 14.47
C TRP A 141 -11.16 -13.44 14.25
N ILE A 142 -10.03 -14.06 13.90
CA ILE A 142 -9.91 -15.51 13.69
C ILE A 142 -10.20 -16.26 14.99
N ARG A 143 -9.60 -15.84 16.10
CA ARG A 143 -9.84 -16.43 17.43
C ARG A 143 -11.32 -16.39 17.81
N LYS A 144 -11.97 -15.24 17.61
CA LYS A 144 -13.41 -15.07 17.87
C LYS A 144 -14.25 -15.97 16.96
N THR A 145 -13.95 -16.00 15.66
CA THR A 145 -14.66 -16.76 14.65
C THR A 145 -14.57 -18.27 14.88
N LEU A 146 -13.42 -18.75 15.35
CA LEU A 146 -13.20 -20.17 15.67
C LEU A 146 -13.52 -20.50 17.14
N ALA A 147 -14.06 -19.54 17.91
CA ALA A 147 -14.37 -19.71 19.34
C ALA A 147 -13.19 -20.30 20.16
N GLY A 148 -11.96 -19.92 19.82
CA GLY A 148 -10.74 -20.35 20.50
C GLY A 148 -10.30 -21.78 20.17
N ASN A 149 -10.87 -22.44 19.16
CA ASN A 149 -10.52 -23.83 18.78
C ASN A 149 -10.55 -24.02 17.27
N GLY A 150 -9.43 -24.45 16.68
CA GLY A 150 -9.35 -24.71 15.23
C GLY A 150 -7.94 -24.81 14.71
N ARG A 151 -7.81 -25.35 13.49
CA ARG A 151 -6.57 -25.51 12.76
C ARG A 151 -6.43 -24.43 11.69
N VAL A 152 -5.43 -23.61 11.82
CA VAL A 152 -5.20 -22.43 10.98
C VAL A 152 -3.99 -22.68 10.07
N VAL A 153 -4.12 -22.29 8.79
CA VAL A 153 -3.03 -22.18 7.84
C VAL A 153 -2.66 -20.70 7.73
N GLU A 154 -1.39 -20.35 7.82
CA GLU A 154 -0.87 -19.02 7.59
C GLU A 154 -0.06 -18.94 6.28
N LEU A 155 -0.54 -18.19 5.30
CA LEU A 155 0.17 -17.90 4.06
C LEU A 155 0.80 -16.51 4.13
N LYS A 156 2.10 -16.49 4.40
CA LYS A 156 2.85 -15.26 4.67
C LYS A 156 3.25 -14.55 3.39
N GLY A 157 3.29 -13.22 3.46
CA GLY A 157 3.94 -12.40 2.43
C GLY A 157 5.47 -12.55 2.48
N LEU A 158 6.16 -11.75 1.65
CA LEU A 158 7.63 -11.76 1.63
C LEU A 158 8.21 -11.38 3.00
N MET A 159 8.87 -12.32 3.67
CA MET A 159 9.34 -12.14 5.05
C MET A 159 10.60 -11.28 5.18
N THR A 160 11.23 -10.89 4.07
CA THR A 160 12.29 -9.88 4.04
C THR A 160 11.75 -8.44 3.92
N SER A 161 10.42 -8.28 3.85
CA SER A 161 9.71 -7.00 3.90
C SER A 161 9.08 -6.74 5.27
N THR A 162 8.98 -5.46 5.66
CA THR A 162 8.38 -5.08 6.94
C THR A 162 6.92 -5.50 7.08
N PRO A 163 6.02 -5.34 6.06
CA PRO A 163 4.65 -5.81 6.19
C PRO A 163 4.52 -7.32 6.42
N GLY A 164 5.38 -8.13 5.80
CA GLY A 164 5.37 -9.58 6.03
C GLY A 164 5.66 -9.94 7.48
N GLN A 165 6.71 -9.34 8.07
CA GLN A 165 7.10 -9.54 9.46
C GLN A 165 6.04 -9.02 10.45
N ASP A 166 5.54 -7.81 10.21
CA ASP A 166 4.58 -7.14 11.09
C ASP A 166 3.22 -7.85 11.10
N ARG A 167 2.70 -8.26 9.93
CA ARG A 167 1.44 -9.02 9.82
C ARG A 167 1.54 -10.36 10.52
N HIS A 168 2.67 -11.08 10.34
CA HIS A 168 2.94 -12.33 11.05
C HIS A 168 2.97 -12.13 12.57
N THR A 169 3.77 -11.17 13.04
CA THR A 169 3.92 -10.92 14.48
C THR A 169 2.59 -10.50 15.09
N GLY A 170 1.89 -9.55 14.47
CA GLY A 170 0.59 -9.10 14.94
C GLY A 170 -0.46 -10.23 14.95
N PHE A 171 -0.51 -11.05 13.90
CA PHE A 171 -1.42 -12.20 13.85
C PHE A 171 -1.19 -13.15 15.02
N ARG A 172 0.07 -13.49 15.32
CA ARG A 172 0.40 -14.37 16.46
C ARG A 172 -0.03 -13.76 17.79
N GLU A 173 0.15 -12.45 17.96
CA GLU A 173 -0.31 -11.73 19.15
C GLU A 173 -1.84 -11.74 19.28
N GLY A 174 -2.58 -11.49 18.18
CA GLY A 174 -4.04 -11.47 18.18
C GLY A 174 -4.67 -12.85 18.31
N LEU A 175 -4.04 -13.88 17.74
CA LEU A 175 -4.47 -15.27 17.85
C LEU A 175 -4.36 -15.75 19.31
N ASP A 176 -3.31 -15.30 20.01
CA ASP A 176 -3.12 -15.56 21.44
C ASP A 176 -3.23 -17.07 21.80
N ALA A 177 -2.58 -17.90 20.98
CA ALA A 177 -2.66 -19.36 21.12
C ALA A 177 -2.15 -19.87 22.47
N ALA A 178 -1.26 -19.12 23.14
CA ALA A 178 -0.79 -19.45 24.49
C ALA A 178 -1.93 -19.55 25.53
N HIS A 179 -2.93 -18.68 25.41
CA HIS A 179 -4.12 -18.70 26.27
C HIS A 179 -5.32 -19.42 25.64
N HIS A 180 -5.17 -19.88 24.39
CA HIS A 180 -6.19 -20.59 23.62
C HIS A 180 -5.59 -21.87 23.01
N PRO A 181 -5.28 -22.90 23.84
CA PRO A 181 -4.54 -24.10 23.38
C PRO A 181 -5.30 -24.95 22.36
N GLY A 182 -6.58 -24.67 22.12
CA GLY A 182 -7.35 -25.28 21.04
C GLY A 182 -7.07 -24.69 19.65
N LEU A 183 -6.36 -23.54 19.57
CA LEU A 183 -5.95 -22.93 18.30
C LEU A 183 -4.55 -23.38 17.94
N ASP A 184 -4.41 -23.96 16.75
CA ASP A 184 -3.13 -24.45 16.26
C ASP A 184 -2.87 -23.93 14.84
N VAL A 185 -1.70 -23.31 14.62
CA VAL A 185 -1.24 -22.96 13.29
C VAL A 185 -0.45 -24.15 12.74
N VAL A 186 -1.18 -25.00 12.02
CA VAL A 186 -0.69 -26.31 11.55
C VAL A 186 0.23 -26.21 10.35
N PHE A 187 0.19 -25.11 9.61
CA PHE A 187 1.01 -24.89 8.41
C PHE A 187 1.31 -23.43 8.21
N GLU A 188 2.54 -23.13 7.85
CA GLU A 188 3.02 -21.81 7.48
C GLU A 188 3.87 -21.88 6.22
N ALA A 189 3.66 -20.95 5.28
CA ALA A 189 4.49 -20.84 4.08
C ALA A 189 4.64 -19.39 3.63
N ASP A 190 5.79 -19.08 3.00
CA ASP A 190 6.02 -17.79 2.35
C ASP A 190 5.52 -17.85 0.89
N MET A 191 4.40 -17.17 0.61
CA MET A 191 3.84 -17.08 -0.74
C MET A 191 4.38 -15.89 -1.53
N GLN A 192 5.24 -15.06 -0.93
CA GLN A 192 5.86 -13.89 -1.56
C GLN A 192 4.84 -12.90 -2.17
N TRP A 193 3.66 -12.76 -1.58
CA TRP A 193 2.52 -11.94 -2.03
C TRP A 193 1.80 -12.45 -3.28
N LEU A 194 2.23 -13.56 -3.90
CA LEU A 194 1.78 -14.01 -5.20
C LEU A 194 0.71 -15.10 -5.11
N GLU A 195 -0.43 -14.88 -5.77
CA GLU A 195 -1.55 -15.84 -5.82
C GLU A 195 -1.14 -17.25 -6.30
N PRO A 196 -0.33 -17.44 -7.38
CA PRO A 196 0.09 -18.77 -7.80
C PRO A 196 0.91 -19.51 -6.75
N ASN A 197 1.72 -18.78 -5.99
CA ASN A 197 2.50 -19.37 -4.89
C ASN A 197 1.57 -19.78 -3.74
N ALA A 198 0.64 -18.89 -3.34
CA ALA A 198 -0.35 -19.20 -2.30
C ALA A 198 -1.17 -20.45 -2.65
N ARG A 199 -1.59 -20.58 -3.91
CA ARG A 199 -2.29 -21.77 -4.40
C ARG A 199 -1.45 -23.03 -4.24
N ARG A 200 -0.19 -23.03 -4.66
CA ARG A 200 0.73 -24.17 -4.52
C ARG A 200 0.98 -24.54 -3.06
N GLU A 201 1.19 -23.55 -2.20
CA GLU A 201 1.41 -23.79 -0.77
C GLU A 201 0.15 -24.36 -0.10
N MET A 202 -1.03 -23.86 -0.51
CA MET A 202 -2.30 -24.40 -0.02
C MET A 202 -2.54 -25.83 -0.49
N GLU A 203 -2.21 -26.19 -1.74
CA GLU A 203 -2.24 -27.58 -2.24
C GLU A 203 -1.38 -28.49 -1.35
N SER A 204 -0.19 -28.02 -0.93
CA SER A 204 0.69 -28.74 -0.01
C SER A 204 0.08 -28.90 1.40
N ALA A 205 -0.60 -27.85 1.91
CA ALA A 205 -1.31 -27.91 3.19
C ALA A 205 -2.47 -28.92 3.14
N LEU A 206 -3.29 -28.88 2.07
CA LEU A 206 -4.44 -29.78 1.88
C LEU A 206 -4.02 -31.25 1.81
N ALA A 207 -2.85 -31.55 1.19
CA ALA A 207 -2.34 -32.91 1.11
C ALA A 207 -1.87 -33.45 2.48
N ARG A 208 -1.42 -32.56 3.39
CA ARG A 208 -0.86 -32.95 4.70
C ARG A 208 -1.88 -32.96 5.82
N PHE A 209 -2.91 -32.11 5.75
CA PHE A 209 -3.84 -31.91 6.84
C PHE A 209 -5.28 -32.25 6.41
N PRO A 210 -5.87 -33.32 6.97
CA PRO A 210 -7.24 -33.71 6.65
C PRO A 210 -8.29 -32.73 7.18
N ARG A 211 -7.91 -31.88 8.15
CA ARG A 211 -8.77 -30.82 8.68
C ARG A 211 -7.99 -29.50 8.70
N ILE A 212 -8.58 -28.47 8.09
CA ILE A 212 -8.17 -27.07 8.16
C ILE A 212 -9.47 -26.29 8.39
N ASP A 213 -9.51 -25.44 9.41
CA ASP A 213 -10.72 -24.70 9.77
C ASP A 213 -10.69 -23.27 9.21
N LEU A 214 -9.47 -22.71 9.01
CA LEU A 214 -9.31 -21.36 8.48
C LEU A 214 -7.94 -21.17 7.82
N VAL A 215 -7.92 -20.38 6.75
CA VAL A 215 -6.70 -19.89 6.08
C VAL A 215 -6.60 -18.39 6.27
N TYR A 216 -5.51 -17.94 6.88
CA TYR A 216 -5.11 -16.55 6.94
C TYR A 216 -4.00 -16.31 5.92
N ALA A 217 -4.27 -15.48 4.93
CA ALA A 217 -3.28 -15.01 3.98
C ALA A 217 -2.95 -13.54 4.22
N HIS A 218 -1.68 -13.19 4.06
CA HIS A 218 -1.23 -11.82 4.29
C HIS A 218 -1.73 -10.82 3.23
N ASN A 219 -2.39 -11.28 2.15
CA ASN A 219 -3.11 -10.41 1.21
C ASN A 219 -4.30 -11.15 0.56
N ASP A 220 -5.18 -10.42 -0.12
CA ASP A 220 -6.37 -10.95 -0.77
C ASP A 220 -6.05 -11.88 -1.95
N PRO A 221 -5.05 -11.62 -2.81
CA PRO A 221 -4.63 -12.60 -3.82
C PRO A 221 -4.20 -13.93 -3.21
N GLY A 222 -3.49 -13.90 -2.07
CA GLY A 222 -3.13 -15.12 -1.34
C GLY A 222 -4.33 -15.89 -0.81
N ALA A 223 -5.31 -15.21 -0.23
CA ALA A 223 -6.55 -15.82 0.24
C ALA A 223 -7.36 -16.42 -0.93
N HIS A 224 -7.42 -15.71 -2.06
CA HIS A 224 -8.06 -16.21 -3.27
C HIS A 224 -7.35 -17.44 -3.85
N GLY A 225 -6.02 -17.42 -3.93
CA GLY A 225 -5.22 -18.58 -4.37
C GLY A 225 -5.46 -19.82 -3.50
N ALA A 226 -5.53 -19.63 -2.17
CA ALA A 226 -5.88 -20.70 -1.23
C ALA A 226 -7.29 -21.23 -1.45
N TYR A 227 -8.28 -20.34 -1.65
CA TYR A 227 -9.64 -20.72 -1.99
C TYR A 227 -9.69 -21.56 -3.27
N LEU A 228 -8.96 -21.16 -4.33
CA LEU A 228 -8.92 -21.90 -5.60
C LEU A 228 -8.33 -23.30 -5.43
N ALA A 229 -7.28 -23.46 -4.60
CA ALA A 229 -6.71 -24.76 -4.27
C ALA A 229 -7.72 -25.64 -3.51
N ALA A 230 -8.36 -25.08 -2.48
CA ALA A 230 -9.37 -25.78 -1.70
C ALA A 230 -10.58 -26.21 -2.57
N ARG A 231 -11.03 -25.31 -3.46
CA ARG A 231 -12.11 -25.59 -4.42
C ARG A 231 -11.75 -26.71 -5.39
N ALA A 232 -10.52 -26.73 -5.91
CA ALA A 232 -10.05 -27.79 -6.78
C ALA A 232 -10.03 -29.16 -6.07
N ALA A 233 -9.79 -29.16 -4.74
CA ALA A 233 -9.86 -30.33 -3.90
C ALA A 233 -11.28 -30.68 -3.39
N GLY A 234 -12.31 -29.86 -3.71
CA GLY A 234 -13.68 -30.02 -3.23
C GLY A 234 -13.88 -29.72 -1.75
N ARG A 235 -12.96 -28.96 -1.14
CA ARG A 235 -12.88 -28.71 0.31
C ARG A 235 -13.10 -27.24 0.72
N GLU A 236 -13.46 -26.37 -0.22
CA GLU A 236 -13.59 -24.93 0.05
C GLU A 236 -14.68 -24.59 1.08
N LYS A 237 -15.65 -25.49 1.27
CA LYS A 237 -16.74 -25.32 2.25
C LYS A 237 -16.40 -25.81 3.65
N GLU A 238 -15.26 -26.49 3.81
CA GLU A 238 -14.80 -27.00 5.10
C GLU A 238 -14.08 -25.94 5.92
N MET A 239 -13.67 -24.82 5.30
CA MET A 239 -12.81 -23.82 5.91
C MET A 239 -13.22 -22.40 5.52
N ARG A 240 -12.69 -21.42 6.27
CA ARG A 240 -12.83 -19.99 6.03
C ARG A 240 -11.56 -19.40 5.45
N PHE A 241 -11.68 -18.27 4.75
CA PHE A 241 -10.55 -17.58 4.14
C PHE A 241 -10.53 -16.12 4.55
N VAL A 242 -9.36 -15.62 4.95
CA VAL A 242 -9.15 -14.23 5.37
C VAL A 242 -7.96 -13.64 4.65
N GLY A 243 -8.13 -12.43 4.12
CA GLY A 243 -7.11 -11.68 3.42
C GLY A 243 -6.87 -10.29 4.01
N ILE A 244 -6.00 -9.54 3.36
CA ILE A 244 -5.71 -8.13 3.61
C ILE A 244 -5.57 -7.48 2.24
N ASP A 245 -5.94 -6.24 2.07
CA ASP A 245 -5.82 -5.23 1.02
C ASP A 245 -7.17 -4.52 0.79
N ALA A 246 -8.26 -5.27 0.71
CA ALA A 246 -9.64 -4.81 0.52
C ALA A 246 -9.84 -3.93 -0.72
N LEU A 247 -9.15 -4.22 -1.84
CA LEU A 247 -9.43 -3.54 -3.09
C LEU A 247 -10.87 -3.79 -3.56
N ALA A 248 -11.51 -2.75 -4.10
CA ALA A 248 -12.92 -2.82 -4.51
C ALA A 248 -13.20 -3.93 -5.54
N HIS A 249 -12.26 -4.15 -6.47
CA HIS A 249 -12.36 -5.13 -7.56
C HIS A 249 -11.80 -6.52 -7.19
N GLU A 250 -11.24 -6.68 -5.99
CA GLU A 250 -10.70 -7.93 -5.45
C GLU A 250 -11.31 -8.27 -4.09
N GLY A 251 -10.65 -7.95 -2.98
CA GLY A 251 -11.02 -8.34 -1.63
C GLY A 251 -12.48 -8.03 -1.28
N LEU A 252 -12.97 -6.80 -1.53
CA LEU A 252 -14.37 -6.45 -1.27
C LEU A 252 -15.33 -7.25 -2.18
N ARG A 253 -14.96 -7.47 -3.43
CA ARG A 253 -15.73 -8.33 -4.34
C ARG A 253 -15.76 -9.77 -3.84
N TYR A 254 -14.62 -10.32 -3.43
CA TYR A 254 -14.52 -11.68 -2.91
C TYR A 254 -15.36 -11.89 -1.65
N VAL A 255 -15.37 -10.92 -0.74
CA VAL A 255 -16.25 -10.94 0.44
C VAL A 255 -17.73 -10.95 0.03
N ARG A 256 -18.14 -10.06 -0.91
CA ARG A 256 -19.52 -10.04 -1.40
C ARG A 256 -19.95 -11.36 -2.02
N GLN A 257 -19.06 -12.02 -2.72
CA GLN A 257 -19.30 -13.31 -3.38
C GLN A 257 -19.21 -14.52 -2.44
N GLY A 258 -18.75 -14.33 -1.20
CA GLY A 258 -18.51 -15.41 -0.24
C GLY A 258 -17.33 -16.31 -0.63
N VAL A 259 -16.36 -15.76 -1.39
CA VAL A 259 -15.09 -16.43 -1.75
C VAL A 259 -14.11 -16.32 -0.58
N ILE A 260 -14.06 -15.16 0.09
CA ILE A 260 -13.37 -14.99 1.36
C ILE A 260 -14.36 -14.49 2.42
N ASP A 261 -14.12 -14.81 3.68
CA ASP A 261 -15.01 -14.47 4.79
C ASP A 261 -14.75 -13.05 5.31
N ALA A 262 -13.49 -12.61 5.29
CA ALA A 262 -13.11 -11.28 5.72
C ALA A 262 -11.87 -10.77 4.98
N THR A 263 -11.76 -9.45 4.85
CA THR A 263 -10.54 -8.76 4.43
C THR A 263 -10.31 -7.51 5.26
N PHE A 264 -9.05 -7.18 5.49
CA PHE A 264 -8.64 -5.96 6.19
C PHE A 264 -8.09 -4.96 5.19
N GLU A 265 -8.57 -3.74 5.23
CA GLU A 265 -8.09 -2.68 4.35
C GLU A 265 -6.63 -2.36 4.63
N TYR A 266 -5.84 -2.29 3.56
CA TYR A 266 -4.52 -1.71 3.55
C TYR A 266 -4.47 -0.62 2.48
N PRO A 267 -4.60 0.68 2.87
CA PRO A 267 -4.62 1.79 1.93
C PRO A 267 -3.31 1.89 1.15
N THR A 268 -3.39 2.24 -0.13
CA THR A 268 -2.19 2.34 -0.98
C THR A 268 -1.27 3.51 -0.61
N GLY A 269 -1.84 4.58 -0.03
CA GLY A 269 -1.10 5.79 0.33
C GLY A 269 -0.61 6.62 -0.87
N GLY A 270 -1.03 6.25 -2.10
CA GLY A 270 -0.54 6.92 -3.31
C GLY A 270 -0.95 8.37 -3.41
N ALA A 271 -2.19 8.70 -3.05
CA ALA A 271 -2.68 10.08 -3.02
C ALA A 271 -2.00 10.90 -1.92
N GLU A 272 -1.83 10.32 -0.75
CA GLU A 272 -1.14 10.92 0.39
C GLU A 272 0.33 11.20 0.06
N ALA A 273 1.00 10.30 -0.66
CA ALA A 273 2.38 10.52 -1.10
C ALA A 273 2.51 11.75 -2.00
N VAL A 274 1.56 11.95 -2.93
CA VAL A 274 1.53 13.15 -3.78
C VAL A 274 1.22 14.40 -2.95
N ALA A 275 0.26 14.35 -2.03
CA ALA A 275 -0.07 15.48 -1.15
C ALA A 275 1.13 15.88 -0.28
N VAL A 276 1.85 14.93 0.29
CA VAL A 276 3.08 15.17 1.06
C VAL A 276 4.19 15.74 0.17
N ALA A 277 4.36 15.23 -1.05
CA ALA A 277 5.34 15.76 -2.01
C ALA A 277 5.08 17.24 -2.33
N LEU A 278 3.82 17.64 -2.53
CA LEU A 278 3.45 19.04 -2.78
C LEU A 278 3.78 19.93 -1.59
N ARG A 279 3.54 19.49 -0.36
CA ARG A 279 3.94 20.22 0.87
C ARG A 279 5.46 20.39 0.95
N ILE A 280 6.23 19.33 0.63
CA ILE A 280 7.70 19.41 0.56
C ILE A 280 8.15 20.43 -0.51
N PHE A 281 7.51 20.44 -1.69
CA PHE A 281 7.84 21.40 -2.75
C PHE A 281 7.47 22.85 -2.38
N ALA A 282 6.49 23.04 -1.50
CA ALA A 282 6.15 24.34 -0.91
C ALA A 282 7.13 24.77 0.20
N GLY A 283 8.08 23.93 0.58
CA GLY A 283 9.04 24.20 1.68
C GLY A 283 8.45 23.96 3.06
N GLU A 284 7.32 23.25 3.15
CA GLU A 284 6.69 22.92 4.43
C GLU A 284 7.43 21.77 5.13
N LYS A 285 7.43 21.83 6.46
CA LYS A 285 7.86 20.69 7.28
C LYS A 285 6.75 19.63 7.27
N VAL A 286 7.10 18.40 6.98
CA VAL A 286 6.19 17.26 7.00
C VAL A 286 6.51 16.31 8.17
N GLU A 287 5.51 15.53 8.56
CA GLU A 287 5.64 14.52 9.59
C GLU A 287 6.62 13.41 9.15
N LYS A 288 7.41 12.90 10.07
CA LYS A 288 8.36 11.80 9.79
C LYS A 288 7.65 10.50 9.45
N LYS A 289 6.45 10.28 10.02
CA LYS A 289 5.64 9.08 9.82
C LYS A 289 4.16 9.46 9.75
N ILE A 290 3.49 9.00 8.71
CA ILE A 290 2.04 9.12 8.53
C ILE A 290 1.47 7.70 8.54
N VAL A 291 0.59 7.42 9.51
CA VAL A 291 -0.06 6.12 9.65
C VAL A 291 -1.49 6.24 9.13
N LEU A 292 -1.78 5.45 8.10
CA LEU A 292 -3.10 5.40 7.47
C LEU A 292 -4.04 4.49 8.26
N GLY A 293 -5.32 4.83 8.31
CA GLY A 293 -6.34 4.01 8.95
C GLY A 293 -6.62 2.71 8.18
N SER A 294 -7.16 1.73 8.88
CA SER A 294 -7.56 0.43 8.32
C SER A 294 -8.99 0.09 8.73
N ARG A 295 -9.65 -0.79 7.96
CA ARG A 295 -11.03 -1.26 8.21
C ARG A 295 -11.12 -2.76 8.00
N LEU A 296 -11.99 -3.41 8.78
CA LEU A 296 -12.38 -4.80 8.58
C LEU A 296 -13.66 -4.87 7.75
N TYR A 297 -13.65 -5.69 6.73
CA TYR A 297 -14.81 -5.98 5.90
C TYR A 297 -15.18 -7.47 6.02
N THR A 298 -16.44 -7.71 6.33
CA THR A 298 -17.09 -9.02 6.34
C THR A 298 -18.36 -8.95 5.50
N LYS A 299 -19.04 -10.09 5.32
CA LYS A 299 -20.31 -10.14 4.57
C LYS A 299 -21.38 -9.19 5.14
N GLU A 300 -21.40 -8.98 6.44
CA GLU A 300 -22.39 -8.18 7.16
C GLU A 300 -22.18 -6.67 7.00
N ASN A 301 -20.93 -6.23 6.70
CA ASN A 301 -20.58 -4.81 6.71
C ASN A 301 -19.92 -4.30 5.42
N VAL A 302 -19.62 -5.16 4.44
CA VAL A 302 -18.90 -4.79 3.20
C VAL A 302 -19.61 -3.69 2.39
N ASP A 303 -20.94 -3.64 2.43
CA ASP A 303 -21.73 -2.60 1.76
C ASP A 303 -22.08 -1.41 2.68
N LYS A 304 -21.64 -1.44 3.94
CA LYS A 304 -21.83 -0.40 4.94
C LYS A 304 -20.55 0.37 5.27
N GLY A 305 -19.48 0.13 4.48
CA GLY A 305 -18.19 0.80 4.64
C GLY A 305 -17.25 0.14 5.66
N GLY A 306 -17.52 -1.09 6.09
CA GLY A 306 -16.65 -1.83 7.01
C GLY A 306 -16.62 -1.27 8.45
N GLU A 307 -15.84 -1.92 9.31
CA GLU A 307 -15.62 -1.54 10.70
C GLU A 307 -14.17 -1.03 10.87
N ALA A 308 -13.97 0.10 11.54
CA ALA A 308 -12.64 0.64 11.76
C ALA A 308 -11.80 -0.31 12.63
N VAL A 309 -10.58 -0.60 12.19
CA VAL A 309 -9.58 -1.28 13.03
C VAL A 309 -9.03 -0.24 14.02
N PRO A 310 -9.14 -0.47 15.35
CA PRO A 310 -8.63 0.47 16.32
C PRO A 310 -7.13 0.72 16.12
N ALA A 311 -6.67 1.95 16.35
CA ALA A 311 -5.23 2.23 16.35
C ALA A 311 -4.53 1.39 17.44
N GLY A 312 -3.32 0.89 17.15
CA GLY A 312 -2.49 0.20 18.13
C GLY A 312 -2.20 1.11 19.33
N ARG A 313 -2.24 0.55 20.53
CA ARG A 313 -1.84 1.23 21.77
C ARG A 313 -0.34 1.28 21.90
#